data_73a36a22fec8d4f922db8e56b7056deb
#
_entry.id   73a36a22fec8d4f922db8e56b7056deb
#
_cell.length_a   1.000
_cell.length_b   1.000
_cell.length_c   1.000
_cell.angle_alpha   90.00
_cell.angle_beta   90.00
_cell.angle_gamma   90.00
#
_symmetry.space_group_name_H-M   'P 1'
#
loop_
_entity.id
_entity.type
_entity.pdbx_description
1 polymer ?
#
loop_
_entity_poly.entity_id
_entity_poly.type
_entity_poly.pdbx_seq_one_letter_code
_entity_poly.pdbx_strand_id
1 'polypeptide(L)'
;MKAVYPIILTPAERGYVVFVPDLDINTEGDDLADAIEMARDAIGIWGITEEDAGRKIPKASGTMPHPAENEIVTLVDIDFAAYRRANDLRTVRKNVTLPSWLNDLAERNGVNFSQVLQESLKERLNVSNH
;
A
#
# COMPACT_ATOMS: atom_id res chain seq x y z
N MET A 1 6.51 -11.54 -4.90
CA MET A 1 6.35 -11.68 -6.35
C MET A 1 6.38 -10.31 -7.00
N LYS A 2 7.14 -10.17 -8.05
CA LYS A 2 7.16 -8.94 -8.85
C LYS A 2 6.34 -9.15 -10.11
N ALA A 3 5.62 -8.12 -10.53
CA ALA A 3 4.80 -8.17 -11.74
C ALA A 3 4.80 -6.82 -12.44
N VAL A 4 4.43 -6.82 -13.71
CA VAL A 4 4.29 -5.62 -14.53
C VAL A 4 2.96 -5.71 -15.26
N TYR A 5 2.16 -4.67 -15.17
CA TYR A 5 0.85 -4.64 -15.82
C TYR A 5 0.74 -3.40 -16.71
N PRO A 6 0.13 -3.53 -17.89
CA PRO A 6 -0.20 -2.36 -18.70
C PRO A 6 -1.35 -1.59 -18.07
N ILE A 7 -1.28 -0.28 -18.17
CA ILE A 7 -2.35 0.62 -17.73
C ILE A 7 -2.72 1.58 -18.84
N ILE A 8 -3.96 2.03 -18.84
CA ILE A 8 -4.47 3.02 -19.78
C ILE A 8 -4.82 4.27 -18.99
N LEU A 9 -4.20 5.39 -19.37
CA LEU A 9 -4.42 6.68 -18.76
C LEU A 9 -5.26 7.53 -19.70
N THR A 10 -6.42 7.97 -19.25
CA THR A 10 -7.33 8.78 -20.05
C THR A 10 -7.48 10.16 -19.40
N PRO A 11 -7.18 11.26 -20.13
CA PRO A 11 -7.40 12.60 -19.58
C PRO A 11 -8.86 12.79 -19.16
N ALA A 12 -9.06 13.39 -18.00
CA ALA A 12 -10.36 13.74 -17.46
C ALA A 12 -10.43 15.26 -17.27
N GLU A 13 -11.55 15.74 -16.81
CA GLU A 13 -11.74 17.17 -16.51
C GLU A 13 -10.66 17.67 -15.54
N ARG A 14 -10.28 16.82 -14.58
CA ARG A 14 -9.15 17.04 -13.69
C ARG A 14 -8.31 15.77 -13.65
N GLY A 15 -7.04 15.89 -14.04
CA GLY A 15 -6.11 14.76 -13.98
C GLY A 15 -6.42 13.65 -14.96
N TYR A 16 -6.28 12.43 -14.51
CA TYR A 16 -6.38 11.22 -15.35
C TYR A 16 -7.18 10.14 -14.66
N VAL A 17 -7.98 9.44 -15.45
CA VAL A 17 -8.59 8.17 -15.04
C VAL A 17 -7.66 7.06 -15.50
N VAL A 18 -7.47 6.06 -14.65
CA VAL A 18 -6.58 4.93 -14.90
C VAL A 18 -7.38 3.64 -14.95
N PHE A 19 -7.14 2.83 -15.97
CA PHE A 19 -7.71 1.50 -16.06
C PHE A 19 -6.58 0.47 -16.18
N VAL A 20 -6.67 -0.61 -15.43
CA VAL A 20 -5.75 -1.75 -15.47
C VAL A 20 -6.49 -2.93 -16.09
N PRO A 21 -6.34 -3.16 -17.42
CA PRO A 21 -7.17 -4.16 -18.11
C PRO A 21 -7.02 -5.58 -17.57
N ASP A 22 -5.81 -6.00 -17.25
CA ASP A 22 -5.54 -7.37 -16.79
C ASP A 22 -6.23 -7.71 -15.47
N LEU A 23 -6.51 -6.70 -14.65
CA LEU A 23 -7.11 -6.88 -13.32
C LEU A 23 -8.52 -6.31 -13.23
N ASP A 24 -8.98 -5.62 -14.25
CA ASP A 24 -10.30 -4.96 -14.31
C ASP A 24 -10.51 -4.03 -13.11
N ILE A 25 -9.53 -3.18 -12.83
CA ILE A 25 -9.63 -2.19 -11.77
C ILE A 25 -9.39 -0.79 -12.31
N ASN A 26 -9.97 0.18 -11.64
CA ASN A 26 -9.89 1.60 -12.00
C ASN A 26 -9.38 2.42 -10.84
N THR A 27 -8.67 3.48 -11.15
CA THR A 27 -8.28 4.49 -10.18
C THR A 27 -8.15 5.84 -10.89
N GLU A 28 -7.66 6.85 -10.21
CA GLU A 28 -7.48 8.17 -10.78
C GLU A 28 -6.32 8.89 -10.10
N GLY A 29 -5.78 9.91 -10.76
CA GLY A 29 -4.71 10.73 -10.20
C GLY A 29 -4.78 12.14 -10.74
N ASP A 30 -4.14 13.07 -10.05
CA ASP A 30 -4.20 14.50 -10.36
C ASP A 30 -3.32 14.88 -11.55
N ASP A 31 -2.26 14.13 -11.79
CA ASP A 31 -1.36 14.28 -12.93
C ASP A 31 -0.83 12.90 -13.33
N LEU A 32 0.06 12.84 -14.31
CA LEU A 32 0.59 11.57 -14.79
C LEU A 32 1.38 10.82 -13.71
N ALA A 33 2.21 11.52 -12.95
CA ALA A 33 3.01 10.90 -11.89
C ALA A 33 2.11 10.34 -10.79
N ASP A 34 1.15 11.13 -10.35
CA ASP A 34 0.18 10.72 -9.34
C ASP A 34 -0.67 9.56 -9.83
N ALA A 35 -1.12 9.60 -11.08
CA ALA A 35 -1.93 8.53 -11.67
C ALA A 35 -1.17 7.19 -11.70
N ILE A 36 0.12 7.23 -12.03
CA ILE A 36 0.96 6.02 -12.03
C ILE A 36 1.14 5.49 -10.61
N GLU A 37 1.37 6.36 -9.63
CA GLU A 37 1.46 5.96 -8.23
C GLU A 37 0.15 5.36 -7.72
N MET A 38 -0.97 5.98 -8.08
CA MET A 38 -2.30 5.49 -7.70
C MET A 38 -2.59 4.13 -8.33
N ALA A 39 -2.14 3.92 -9.57
CA ALA A 39 -2.25 2.62 -10.23
C ALA A 39 -1.45 1.55 -9.49
N ARG A 40 -0.21 1.86 -9.10
CA ARG A 40 0.63 0.94 -8.34
C ARG A 40 0.01 0.59 -6.99
N ASP A 41 -0.52 1.58 -6.30
CA ASP A 41 -1.20 1.38 -5.01
C ASP A 41 -2.46 0.52 -5.16
N ALA A 42 -3.28 0.80 -6.16
CA ALA A 42 -4.49 0.02 -6.43
C ALA A 42 -4.17 -1.44 -6.77
N ILE A 43 -3.15 -1.66 -7.60
CA ILE A 43 -2.68 -3.02 -7.95
C ILE A 43 -2.17 -3.73 -6.69
N GLY A 44 -1.40 -3.03 -5.85
CA GLY A 44 -0.85 -3.59 -4.62
C GLY A 44 -1.94 -4.05 -3.65
N ILE A 45 -2.90 -3.18 -3.37
CA ILE A 45 -4.04 -3.49 -2.47
C ILE A 45 -4.86 -4.65 -3.03
N TRP A 46 -5.16 -4.59 -4.33
CA TRP A 46 -5.92 -5.64 -4.99
C TRP A 46 -5.21 -7.00 -4.89
N GLY A 47 -3.89 -7.01 -5.13
CA GLY A 47 -3.09 -8.23 -5.10
C GLY A 47 -3.02 -8.87 -3.72
N ILE A 48 -2.74 -8.10 -2.68
CA ILE A 48 -2.67 -8.65 -1.31
C ILE A 48 -4.06 -9.10 -0.83
N THR A 49 -5.11 -8.43 -1.26
CA THR A 49 -6.49 -8.84 -0.95
C THR A 49 -6.80 -10.19 -1.60
N GLU A 50 -6.40 -10.38 -2.86
CA GLU A 50 -6.58 -11.65 -3.55
C GLU A 50 -5.77 -12.77 -2.90
N GLU A 51 -4.52 -12.52 -2.54
CA GLU A 51 -3.69 -13.51 -1.85
C GLU A 51 -4.32 -13.92 -0.50
N ASP A 52 -4.80 -12.95 0.26
CA ASP A 52 -5.41 -13.20 1.58
C ASP A 52 -6.71 -14.00 1.45
N ALA A 53 -7.40 -13.87 0.32
CA ALA A 53 -8.60 -14.64 0.03
C ALA A 53 -8.30 -16.01 -0.60
N GLY A 54 -7.03 -16.35 -0.77
CA GLY A 54 -6.61 -17.62 -1.37
C GLY A 54 -6.75 -17.68 -2.88
N ARG A 55 -6.97 -16.53 -3.53
CA ARG A 55 -7.07 -16.47 -4.99
C ARG A 55 -5.71 -16.12 -5.59
N LYS A 56 -5.47 -16.58 -6.80
CA LYS A 56 -4.22 -16.30 -7.50
C LYS A 56 -4.29 -14.92 -8.16
N ILE A 57 -3.17 -14.21 -8.12
CA ILE A 57 -3.02 -12.96 -8.87
C ILE A 57 -2.78 -13.33 -10.33
N PRO A 58 -3.58 -12.83 -11.28
CA PRO A 58 -3.36 -13.09 -12.69
C PRO A 58 -2.01 -12.56 -13.14
N LYS A 59 -1.34 -13.31 -14.00
CA LYS A 59 -0.14 -12.83 -14.67
C LYS A 59 -0.52 -11.77 -15.70
N ALA A 60 0.39 -10.84 -15.95
CA ALA A 60 0.20 -9.90 -17.03
C ALA A 60 0.03 -10.63 -18.35
N SER A 61 -0.90 -10.16 -19.18
CA SER A 61 -1.19 -10.78 -20.48
C SER A 61 -0.01 -10.73 -21.45
N GLY A 62 0.93 -9.82 -21.21
CA GLY A 62 2.04 -9.60 -22.13
C GLY A 62 1.64 -8.83 -23.39
N THR A 63 0.39 -8.41 -23.47
CA THR A 63 -0.14 -7.70 -24.63
C THR A 63 -0.41 -6.26 -24.23
N MET A 64 0.17 -5.32 -24.98
CA MET A 64 -0.12 -3.90 -24.76
C MET A 64 -1.45 -3.55 -25.43
N PRO A 65 -2.39 -2.92 -24.72
CA PRO A 65 -3.61 -2.45 -25.35
C PRO A 65 -3.31 -1.34 -26.36
N HIS A 66 -4.15 -1.25 -27.39
CA HIS A 66 -4.04 -0.16 -28.36
C HIS A 66 -4.75 1.07 -27.77
N PRO A 67 -4.03 2.19 -27.61
CA PRO A 67 -4.67 3.38 -27.07
C PRO A 67 -5.67 3.96 -28.07
N ALA A 68 -6.81 4.42 -27.55
CA ALA A 68 -7.71 5.27 -28.31
C ALA A 68 -7.10 6.68 -28.38
N GLU A 69 -7.71 7.54 -29.17
CA GLU A 69 -7.30 8.95 -29.24
C GLU A 69 -7.34 9.55 -27.84
N ASN A 70 -6.29 10.27 -27.45
CA ASN A 70 -6.07 10.90 -26.14
C ASN A 70 -5.63 9.95 -25.01
N GLU A 71 -5.63 8.64 -25.22
CA GLU A 71 -5.20 7.71 -24.21
C GLU A 71 -3.69 7.51 -24.23
N ILE A 72 -3.12 7.30 -23.05
CA ILE A 72 -1.72 6.95 -22.88
C ILE A 72 -1.67 5.54 -22.33
N VAL A 73 -0.88 4.68 -22.95
CA VAL A 73 -0.64 3.32 -22.44
C VAL A 73 0.79 3.23 -21.95
N THR A 74 0.96 2.74 -20.74
CA THR A 74 2.28 2.51 -20.15
C THR A 74 2.26 1.28 -19.27
N LEU A 75 3.40 0.95 -18.70
CA LEU A 75 3.56 -0.20 -17.81
C LEU A 75 3.79 0.28 -16.38
N VAL A 76 3.23 -0.45 -15.43
CA VAL A 76 3.45 -0.22 -14.01
C VAL A 76 3.98 -1.50 -13.38
N ASP A 77 5.08 -1.39 -12.67
CA ASP A 77 5.66 -2.49 -11.92
C ASP A 77 5.17 -2.47 -10.48
N ILE A 78 5.13 -3.65 -9.88
CA ILE A 78 4.75 -3.83 -8.48
C ILE A 78 5.56 -4.98 -7.88
N ASP A 79 6.04 -4.78 -6.67
CA ASP A 79 6.55 -5.85 -5.84
C ASP A 79 5.52 -6.07 -4.73
N PHE A 80 4.72 -7.12 -4.85
CA PHE A 80 3.65 -7.40 -3.90
C PHE A 80 4.17 -7.66 -2.49
N ALA A 81 5.30 -8.32 -2.37
CA ALA A 81 5.90 -8.58 -1.06
C ALA A 81 6.35 -7.28 -0.39
N ALA A 82 6.98 -6.37 -1.14
CA ALA A 82 7.38 -5.07 -0.63
C ALA A 82 6.17 -4.21 -0.27
N TYR A 83 5.13 -4.24 -1.11
CA TYR A 83 3.88 -3.52 -0.85
C TYR A 83 3.24 -4.01 0.45
N ARG A 84 3.16 -5.33 0.65
CA ARG A 84 2.61 -5.93 1.87
C ARG A 84 3.39 -5.47 3.10
N ARG A 85 4.73 -5.48 3.05
CA ARG A 85 5.55 -5.03 4.18
C ARG A 85 5.30 -3.56 4.53
N ALA A 86 5.18 -2.71 3.52
CA ALA A 86 4.98 -1.27 3.72
C ALA A 86 3.58 -0.93 4.22
N ASN A 87 2.58 -1.76 3.91
CA ASN A 87 1.17 -1.49 4.20
C ASN A 87 0.53 -2.49 5.17
N ASP A 88 1.34 -3.30 5.85
CA ASP A 88 0.84 -4.27 6.81
C ASP A 88 0.50 -3.54 8.12
N LEU A 89 -0.79 -3.50 8.43
CA LEU A 89 -1.31 -2.85 9.62
C LEU A 89 -1.55 -3.82 10.78
N ARG A 90 -1.17 -5.10 10.61
CA ARG A 90 -1.34 -6.08 11.67
C ARG A 90 -0.44 -5.74 12.84
N THR A 91 -0.95 -5.96 14.05
CA THR A 91 -0.16 -5.76 15.26
C THR A 91 0.67 -7.00 15.56
N VAL A 92 1.85 -6.76 16.13
CA VAL A 92 2.76 -7.81 16.57
C VAL A 92 2.98 -7.63 18.07
N ARG A 93 2.90 -8.73 18.80
CA ARG A 93 3.13 -8.69 20.24
C ARG A 93 4.63 -8.73 20.53
N LYS A 94 5.10 -7.83 21.39
CA LYS A 94 6.49 -7.79 21.87
C LYS A 94 6.52 -7.89 23.38
N ASN A 95 7.43 -8.69 23.90
CA ASN A 95 7.69 -8.74 25.33
C ASN A 95 8.85 -7.79 25.65
N VAL A 96 8.64 -6.90 26.59
CA VAL A 96 9.66 -5.94 27.02
C VAL A 96 9.89 -6.08 28.53
N THR A 97 11.08 -5.75 28.97
CA THR A 97 11.42 -5.77 30.41
C THR A 97 11.56 -4.35 30.90
N LEU A 98 11.11 -4.13 32.13
CA LEU A 98 11.20 -2.85 32.82
C LEU A 98 11.74 -3.08 34.24
N PRO A 99 12.50 -2.11 34.81
CA PRO A 99 12.75 -2.15 36.26
C PRO A 99 11.44 -2.18 37.01
N SER A 100 11.39 -2.96 38.10
CA SER A 100 10.18 -3.14 38.89
C SER A 100 9.58 -1.81 39.36
N TRP A 101 10.43 -0.91 39.83
CA TRP A 101 9.98 0.39 40.32
C TRP A 101 9.30 1.23 39.26
N LEU A 102 9.82 1.17 38.01
CA LEU A 102 9.25 1.91 36.87
C LEU A 102 7.92 1.32 36.47
N ASN A 103 7.82 0.00 36.43
CA ASN A 103 6.57 -0.70 36.16
C ASN A 103 5.49 -0.31 37.16
N ASP A 104 5.80 -0.34 38.45
CA ASP A 104 4.85 0.01 39.51
C ASP A 104 4.39 1.46 39.40
N LEU A 105 5.31 2.36 39.15
CA LEU A 105 4.98 3.78 38.95
C LEU A 105 4.07 4.01 37.77
N ALA A 106 4.36 3.36 36.65
CA ALA A 106 3.55 3.48 35.43
C ALA A 106 2.14 2.91 35.63
N GLU A 107 2.02 1.75 36.27
CA GLU A 107 0.73 1.16 36.60
C GLU A 107 -0.13 2.05 37.49
N ARG A 108 0.48 2.64 38.53
CA ARG A 108 -0.25 3.58 39.40
C ARG A 108 -0.76 4.81 38.70
N ASN A 109 -0.10 5.22 37.60
CA ASN A 109 -0.49 6.37 36.82
C ASN A 109 -1.37 6.00 35.61
N GLY A 110 -1.81 4.75 35.53
CA GLY A 110 -2.72 4.30 34.49
C GLY A 110 -2.13 4.33 33.08
N VAL A 111 -0.82 4.13 32.95
CA VAL A 111 -0.14 4.20 31.65
C VAL A 111 -0.53 3.01 30.77
N ASN A 112 -0.89 3.29 29.54
CA ASN A 112 -1.08 2.26 28.52
C ASN A 112 0.28 1.98 27.88
N PHE A 113 0.89 0.87 28.24
CA PHE A 113 2.25 0.52 27.80
C PHE A 113 2.36 0.38 26.28
N SER A 114 1.37 -0.27 25.66
CA SER A 114 1.36 -0.45 24.21
C SER A 114 1.32 0.88 23.46
N GLN A 115 0.49 1.80 23.93
CA GLN A 115 0.36 3.12 23.32
C GLN A 115 1.64 3.93 23.45
N VAL A 116 2.21 3.96 24.66
CA VAL A 116 3.45 4.69 24.91
C VAL A 116 4.59 4.15 24.08
N LEU A 117 4.71 2.82 23.98
CA LEU A 117 5.75 2.19 23.18
C LEU A 117 5.61 2.57 21.69
N GLN A 118 4.40 2.50 21.16
CA GLN A 118 4.14 2.87 19.76
C GLN A 118 4.46 4.32 19.49
N GLU A 119 4.03 5.22 20.37
CA GLU A 119 4.31 6.66 20.23
C GLU A 119 5.81 6.95 20.28
N SER A 120 6.52 6.34 21.23
CA SER A 120 7.97 6.51 21.35
C SER A 120 8.73 5.99 20.14
N LEU A 121 8.33 4.85 19.59
CA LEU A 121 8.97 4.29 18.41
C LEU A 121 8.72 5.16 17.18
N LYS A 122 7.50 5.66 17.01
CA LYS A 122 7.17 6.56 15.90
C LYS A 122 7.98 7.84 15.97
N GLU A 123 8.11 8.41 17.15
CA GLU A 123 8.91 9.62 17.37
C GLU A 123 10.39 9.36 17.06
N ARG A 124 10.94 8.27 17.61
CA ARG A 124 12.35 7.93 17.41
C ARG A 124 12.70 7.63 15.97
N LEU A 125 11.80 7.00 15.24
CA LEU A 125 11.99 6.63 13.84
C LEU A 125 11.51 7.73 12.90
N ASN A 126 10.96 8.80 13.44
CA ASN A 126 10.46 9.96 12.69
C ASN A 126 9.41 9.54 11.63
N VAL A 127 8.47 8.68 12.03
CA VAL A 127 7.37 8.25 11.18
C VAL A 127 6.06 8.80 11.72
N SER A 128 5.16 9.14 10.79
CA SER A 128 3.83 9.61 11.16
C SER A 128 2.87 8.44 11.35
N ASN A 129 1.68 8.72 11.86
CA ASN A 129 0.65 7.70 12.01
C ASN A 129 0.21 7.15 10.65
N HIS A 130 0.10 5.85 10.61
CA HIS A 130 -0.50 5.14 9.50
C HIS A 130 -1.97 4.87 9.79
#